data_eb5bfdc80c367bb967db3c4b332db60b
#
_entry.id   eb5bfdc80c367bb967db3c4b332db60b
#
_cell.length_a   1.000
_cell.length_b   1.000
_cell.length_c   1.000
_cell.angle_alpha   90.00
_cell.angle_beta   90.00
_cell.angle_gamma   90.00
#
_symmetry.space_group_name_H-M   'P 1'
#
loop_
_entity.id
_entity.type
_entity.pdbx_description
1 polymer ?
#
loop_
_entity_poly.entity_id
_entity_poly.type
_entity_poly.pdbx_seq_one_letter_code
_entity_poly.pdbx_strand_id
1 'polypeptide(L)'
;VKANVIFFDKRPASPELQTKEIWIYDFRTNVHFTLKQHPMTDADLVDFVKCYNPENRYERIETWSENNPDGRFRRFNITEILKRDKTSLDLFWIKDKSLADLDDLPEPDELAADIIENLQSALDSFQELQAQLGE
;
A
#
# COMPACT_ATOMS: atom_id res chain seq x y z
N VAL A 1 -7.59 0.86 -7.87
CA VAL A 1 -8.21 0.75 -6.53
C VAL A 1 -7.12 0.81 -5.47
N LYS A 2 -7.28 1.68 -4.46
CA LYS A 2 -6.37 1.74 -3.30
C LYS A 2 -6.85 0.71 -2.29
N ALA A 3 -6.04 -0.29 -1.98
CA ALA A 3 -6.34 -1.32 -1.00
C ALA A 3 -5.28 -1.35 0.10
N ASN A 4 -5.71 -1.68 1.32
CA ASN A 4 -4.82 -1.90 2.45
C ASN A 4 -5.03 -3.31 2.97
N VAL A 5 -3.93 -3.98 3.33
CA VAL A 5 -3.96 -5.27 4.01
C VAL A 5 -3.52 -5.04 5.45
N ILE A 6 -4.33 -5.51 6.39
CA ILE A 6 -4.07 -5.33 7.82
C ILE A 6 -3.76 -6.68 8.46
N PHE A 7 -2.63 -6.76 9.13
CA PHE A 7 -2.22 -7.91 9.92
C PHE A 7 -2.32 -7.55 11.41
N PHE A 8 -3.00 -8.37 12.18
CA PHE A 8 -3.11 -8.17 13.62
C PHE A 8 -3.14 -9.50 14.38
N ASP A 9 -2.66 -9.48 15.61
CA ASP A 9 -2.72 -10.62 16.51
C ASP A 9 -4.03 -10.59 17.29
N LYS A 10 -4.82 -11.64 17.19
CA LYS A 10 -6.01 -11.80 18.03
C LYS A 10 -5.60 -12.13 19.47
N ARG A 11 -5.96 -11.27 20.40
CA ARG A 11 -5.72 -11.45 21.84
C ARG A 11 -7.01 -11.29 22.64
N PRO A 12 -7.10 -11.86 23.86
CA PRO A 12 -8.21 -11.58 24.76
C PRO A 12 -8.36 -10.08 25.03
N ALA A 13 -9.58 -9.63 25.23
CA ALA A 13 -9.83 -8.24 25.61
C ALA A 13 -9.11 -7.88 26.92
N SER A 14 -8.57 -6.67 26.98
CA SER A 14 -7.90 -6.12 28.16
C SER A 14 -8.33 -4.67 28.34
N PRO A 15 -8.48 -4.18 29.58
CA PRO A 15 -8.68 -2.76 29.86
C PRO A 15 -7.44 -1.91 29.48
N GLU A 16 -6.27 -2.54 29.40
CA GLU A 16 -5.04 -1.88 29.02
C GLU A 16 -4.80 -1.95 27.51
N LEU A 17 -4.21 -0.90 26.99
CA LEU A 17 -3.81 -0.82 25.57
C LEU A 17 -2.71 -1.84 25.27
N GLN A 18 -3.06 -2.87 24.50
CA GLN A 18 -2.12 -3.95 24.16
C GLN A 18 -1.23 -3.62 22.96
N THR A 19 -1.74 -2.80 22.03
CA THR A 19 -0.97 -2.35 20.87
C THR A 19 -0.08 -1.17 21.26
N LYS A 20 1.23 -1.33 21.17
CA LYS A 20 2.20 -0.29 21.50
C LYS A 20 2.71 0.43 20.26
N GLU A 21 2.79 -0.28 19.16
CA GLU A 21 3.40 0.17 17.91
C GLU A 21 2.59 -0.31 16.72
N ILE A 22 2.58 0.48 15.67
CA ILE A 22 2.04 0.14 14.36
C ILE A 22 3.17 0.20 13.35
N TRP A 23 3.29 -0.85 12.55
CA TRP A 23 4.26 -0.96 11.48
C TRP A 23 3.55 -0.85 10.15
N ILE A 24 4.03 0.05 9.30
CA ILE A 24 3.43 0.30 7.98
C ILE A 24 4.49 0.07 6.92
N TYR A 25 4.11 -0.70 5.90
CA TYR A 25 4.88 -0.86 4.68
C TYR A 25 4.15 -0.14 3.54
N ASP A 26 4.78 0.89 2.98
CA ASP A 26 4.26 1.56 1.79
C ASP A 26 4.70 0.80 0.54
N PHE A 27 3.78 -0.01 0.02
CA PHE A 27 4.02 -0.78 -1.19
C PHE A 27 3.68 0.01 -2.47
N ARG A 28 2.91 1.05 -2.34
CA ARG A 28 2.25 1.73 -3.45
C ARG A 28 3.01 2.92 -4.00
N THR A 29 3.57 3.78 -3.15
CA THR A 29 4.13 5.07 -3.57
C THR A 29 5.26 4.86 -4.56
N ASN A 30 5.18 5.51 -5.72
CA ASN A 30 6.11 5.41 -6.84
C ASN A 30 6.24 3.99 -7.43
N VAL A 31 5.20 3.16 -7.30
CA VAL A 31 5.12 1.83 -7.92
C VAL A 31 3.78 1.73 -8.64
N HIS A 32 3.82 1.38 -9.91
CA HIS A 32 2.63 1.22 -10.75
C HIS A 32 2.55 -0.22 -11.24
N PHE A 33 1.48 -0.90 -10.87
CA PHE A 33 1.15 -2.22 -11.39
C PHE A 33 -0.03 -2.10 -12.35
N THR A 34 0.07 -2.80 -13.48
CA THR A 34 -1.02 -2.94 -14.44
C THR A 34 -1.38 -4.42 -14.56
N LEU A 35 -2.55 -4.72 -15.12
CA LEU A 35 -3.00 -6.11 -15.26
C LEU A 35 -2.20 -6.89 -16.31
N LYS A 36 -1.72 -6.22 -17.36
CA LYS A 36 -1.09 -6.89 -18.50
C LYS A 36 0.38 -6.53 -18.71
N GLN A 37 0.70 -5.23 -18.63
CA GLN A 37 2.05 -4.76 -18.96
C GLN A 37 3.03 -4.93 -17.80
N HIS A 38 2.58 -4.67 -16.58
CA HIS A 38 3.39 -4.78 -15.38
C HIS A 38 2.60 -5.43 -14.23
N PRO A 39 2.22 -6.71 -14.34
CA PRO A 39 1.47 -7.39 -13.31
C PRO A 39 2.32 -7.56 -12.04
N MET A 40 1.69 -7.41 -10.89
CA MET A 40 2.33 -7.70 -9.61
C MET A 40 2.67 -9.17 -9.51
N THR A 41 3.88 -9.48 -9.05
CA THR A 41 4.42 -10.83 -8.88
C THR A 41 4.90 -11.06 -7.45
N ASP A 42 5.19 -12.31 -7.09
CA ASP A 42 5.76 -12.65 -5.78
C ASP A 42 7.12 -11.97 -5.56
N ALA A 43 7.88 -11.71 -6.62
CA ALA A 43 9.17 -11.02 -6.54
C ALA A 43 9.03 -9.60 -5.99
N ASP A 44 7.93 -8.93 -6.29
CA ASP A 44 7.64 -7.56 -5.82
C ASP A 44 7.36 -7.52 -4.31
N LEU A 45 6.96 -8.65 -3.72
CA LEU A 45 6.66 -8.79 -2.29
C LEU A 45 7.87 -9.21 -1.45
N VAL A 46 8.99 -9.57 -2.04
CA VAL A 46 10.18 -10.07 -1.32
C VAL A 46 10.67 -9.08 -0.27
N ASP A 47 10.74 -7.79 -0.61
CA ASP A 47 11.17 -6.75 0.32
C ASP A 47 10.17 -6.59 1.49
N PHE A 48 8.88 -6.62 1.22
CA PHE A 48 7.86 -6.62 2.25
C PHE A 48 8.01 -7.81 3.21
N VAL A 49 8.17 -9.04 2.70
CA VAL A 49 8.33 -10.25 3.52
C VAL A 49 9.57 -10.15 4.40
N LYS A 50 10.68 -9.65 3.84
CA LYS A 50 11.92 -9.41 4.59
C LYS A 50 11.71 -8.40 5.72
N CYS A 51 11.05 -7.27 5.44
CA CYS A 51 10.73 -6.26 6.43
C CYS A 51 9.75 -6.77 7.49
N TYR A 52 8.72 -7.51 7.08
CA TYR A 52 7.73 -8.11 7.97
C TYR A 52 8.34 -9.12 8.94
N ASN A 53 9.42 -9.81 8.55
CA ASN A 53 10.15 -10.80 9.33
C ASN A 53 9.20 -11.81 10.00
N PRO A 54 8.56 -12.71 9.24
CA PRO A 54 7.51 -13.60 9.76
C PRO A 54 8.04 -14.56 10.83
N GLU A 55 9.32 -14.92 10.77
CA GLU A 55 9.97 -15.84 11.72
C GLU A 55 10.22 -15.17 13.08
N ASN A 56 10.59 -13.88 13.08
CA ASN A 56 10.79 -13.11 14.31
C ASN A 56 10.31 -11.68 14.19
N ARG A 57 9.02 -11.47 14.38
CA ARG A 57 8.38 -10.16 14.27
C ARG A 57 8.82 -9.15 15.35
N TYR A 58 9.52 -9.58 16.37
CA TYR A 58 10.05 -8.70 17.43
C TYR A 58 11.38 -8.07 17.03
N GLU A 59 12.07 -8.62 16.05
CA GLU A 59 13.34 -8.11 15.51
C GLU A 59 13.17 -7.35 14.19
N ARG A 60 11.99 -6.77 13.95
CA ARG A 60 11.76 -5.90 12.81
C ARG A 60 12.61 -4.64 12.90
N ILE A 61 13.13 -4.20 11.78
CA ILE A 61 13.92 -3.00 11.66
C ILE A 61 13.28 -2.09 10.63
N GLU A 62 13.12 -0.82 10.97
CA GLU A 62 12.65 0.20 10.03
C GLU A 62 13.63 0.34 8.87
N THR A 63 13.12 0.48 7.66
CA THR A 63 13.94 0.88 6.51
C THR A 63 13.93 2.40 6.33
N TRP A 64 12.92 3.08 6.89
CA TRP A 64 12.87 4.53 6.89
C TRP A 64 13.81 5.13 7.95
N SER A 65 14.50 6.20 7.57
CA SER A 65 15.26 7.07 8.48
C SER A 65 15.40 8.46 7.86
N GLU A 66 15.90 9.41 8.62
CA GLU A 66 16.21 10.76 8.09
C GLU A 66 17.24 10.70 6.94
N ASN A 67 18.16 9.72 6.99
CA ASN A 67 19.14 9.48 5.93
C ASN A 67 18.60 8.60 4.79
N ASN A 68 17.45 7.94 4.97
CA ASN A 68 16.76 7.14 3.96
C ASN A 68 15.25 7.46 3.98
N PRO A 69 14.86 8.64 3.50
CA PRO A 69 13.46 9.08 3.52
C PRO A 69 12.55 8.24 2.60
N ASP A 70 13.11 7.55 1.62
CA ASP A 70 12.38 6.66 0.70
C ASP A 70 12.21 5.23 1.25
N GLY A 71 12.68 4.97 2.48
CA GLY A 71 12.49 3.67 3.15
C GLY A 71 11.01 3.32 3.32
N ARG A 72 10.61 2.14 2.83
CA ARG A 72 9.20 1.74 2.71
C ARG A 72 8.59 1.20 3.99
N PHE A 73 9.40 0.79 4.98
CA PHE A 73 8.93 0.20 6.22
C PHE A 73 9.21 1.11 7.41
N ARG A 74 8.15 1.54 8.09
CA ARG A 74 8.23 2.52 9.17
C ARG A 74 7.39 2.13 10.37
N ARG A 75 7.92 2.41 11.57
CA ARG A 75 7.28 2.20 12.86
C ARG A 75 6.66 3.51 13.35
N PHE A 76 5.47 3.41 13.92
CA PHE A 76 4.78 4.51 14.58
C PHE A 76 4.37 4.10 16.00
N ASN A 77 4.59 4.98 16.96
CA ASN A 77 4.11 4.77 18.31
C ASN A 77 2.59 4.94 18.35
N ILE A 78 1.89 4.04 19.05
CA ILE A 78 0.44 4.09 19.15
C ILE A 78 -0.07 5.42 19.72
N THR A 79 0.69 6.05 20.63
CA THR A 79 0.31 7.34 21.21
C THR A 79 0.27 8.47 20.19
N GLU A 80 1.08 8.39 19.13
CA GLU A 80 1.05 9.34 18.02
C GLU A 80 -0.23 9.16 17.19
N ILE A 81 -0.60 7.90 16.96
CA ILE A 81 -1.81 7.56 16.21
C ILE A 81 -3.07 7.99 16.96
N LEU A 82 -3.12 7.77 18.28
CA LEU A 82 -4.27 8.14 19.10
C LEU A 82 -4.49 9.65 19.19
N LYS A 83 -3.45 10.47 18.97
CA LYS A 83 -3.57 11.93 18.91
C LYS A 83 -4.13 12.45 17.58
N ARG A 84 -4.16 11.61 16.55
CA ARG A 84 -4.67 12.00 15.22
C ARG A 84 -6.20 12.07 15.22
N ASP A 85 -6.74 12.93 14.37
CA ASP A 85 -8.18 12.97 14.16
C ASP A 85 -8.70 11.58 13.75
N LYS A 86 -9.72 11.10 14.47
CA LYS A 86 -10.35 9.78 14.25
C LYS A 86 -9.37 8.60 14.25
N THR A 87 -8.22 8.73 14.92
CA THR A 87 -7.15 7.71 14.91
C THR A 87 -6.77 7.25 13.50
N SER A 88 -6.73 8.17 12.54
CA SER A 88 -6.49 7.89 11.14
C SER A 88 -5.13 7.23 10.91
N LEU A 89 -5.13 6.13 10.14
CA LEU A 89 -3.94 5.42 9.68
C LEU A 89 -3.44 5.90 8.31
N ASP A 90 -4.00 6.99 7.79
CA ASP A 90 -3.49 7.64 6.58
C ASP A 90 -2.15 8.34 6.89
N LEU A 91 -1.08 7.56 6.82
CA LEU A 91 0.28 7.96 7.12
C LEU A 91 1.10 7.91 5.83
N PHE A 92 1.61 9.05 5.43
CA PHE A 92 2.44 9.21 4.24
C PHE A 92 3.76 9.85 4.65
N TRP A 93 4.87 9.29 4.18
CA TRP A 93 6.22 9.83 4.43
C TRP A 93 7.09 9.79 3.17
N ILE A 94 6.79 8.90 2.22
CA ILE A 94 7.49 8.84 0.94
C ILE A 94 6.90 9.92 0.04
N LYS A 95 7.76 10.73 -0.57
CA LYS A 95 7.31 11.71 -1.55
C LYS A 95 6.81 11.03 -2.81
N ASP A 96 5.62 11.39 -3.21
CA ASP A 96 5.08 10.99 -4.51
C ASP A 96 5.82 11.75 -5.61
N LYS A 97 6.57 11.03 -6.42
CA LYS A 97 7.37 11.58 -7.52
C LYS A 97 6.55 11.76 -8.79
N SER A 98 5.36 11.19 -8.85
CA SER A 98 4.49 11.26 -10.05
C SER A 98 4.07 12.68 -10.43
N LEU A 99 4.15 13.62 -9.49
CA LEU A 99 3.85 15.03 -9.73
C LEU A 99 5.11 15.89 -9.94
N ALA A 100 6.31 15.34 -9.68
CA ALA A 100 7.55 16.10 -9.75
C ALA A 100 8.22 16.05 -11.14
N ASP A 101 7.95 15.02 -11.91
CA ASP A 101 8.53 14.83 -13.24
C ASP A 101 7.41 14.80 -14.30
N LEU A 102 6.93 16.01 -14.65
CA LEU A 102 6.14 16.18 -15.88
C LEU A 102 6.95 15.78 -17.14
N ASP A 103 8.28 15.71 -16.99
CA ASP A 103 9.20 15.27 -18.03
C ASP A 103 9.32 13.72 -18.11
N ASP A 104 8.82 12.98 -17.09
CA ASP A 104 8.88 11.51 -17.00
C ASP A 104 7.50 10.86 -17.17
N LEU A 105 6.56 11.56 -17.77
CA LEU A 105 5.29 10.95 -18.18
C LEU A 105 5.58 9.86 -19.23
N PRO A 106 4.93 8.68 -19.13
CA PRO A 106 4.97 7.71 -20.21
C PRO A 106 4.62 8.38 -21.54
N GLU A 107 5.16 7.85 -22.62
CA GLU A 107 4.79 8.34 -23.95
C GLU A 107 3.25 8.36 -24.09
N PRO A 108 2.67 9.35 -24.77
CA PRO A 108 1.22 9.51 -24.87
C PRO A 108 0.49 8.22 -25.30
N ASP A 109 1.15 7.40 -26.10
CA ASP A 109 0.62 6.13 -26.60
C ASP A 109 0.52 5.08 -25.48
N GLU A 110 1.51 5.02 -24.60
CA GLU A 110 1.52 4.13 -23.42
C GLU A 110 0.46 4.56 -22.41
N LEU A 111 0.38 5.87 -22.15
CA LEU A 111 -0.62 6.43 -21.25
C LEU A 111 -2.04 6.17 -21.77
N ALA A 112 -2.26 6.33 -23.09
CA ALA A 112 -3.53 6.04 -23.72
C ALA A 112 -3.89 4.55 -23.61
N ALA A 113 -2.92 3.65 -23.80
CA ALA A 113 -3.11 2.22 -23.66
C ALA A 113 -3.52 1.84 -22.22
N ASP A 114 -2.85 2.40 -21.21
CA ASP A 114 -3.17 2.18 -19.80
C ASP A 114 -4.57 2.69 -19.43
N ILE A 115 -4.98 3.84 -19.95
CA ILE A 115 -6.31 4.39 -19.75
C ILE A 115 -7.37 3.46 -20.37
N ILE A 116 -7.16 3.00 -21.60
CA ILE A 116 -8.07 2.09 -22.29
C ILE A 116 -8.20 0.77 -21.52
N GLU A 117 -7.10 0.20 -21.03
CA GLU A 117 -7.10 -1.03 -20.24
C GLU A 117 -7.89 -0.87 -18.94
N ASN A 118 -7.68 0.23 -18.23
CA ASN A 118 -8.41 0.52 -16.99
C ASN A 118 -9.92 0.71 -17.23
N LEU A 119 -10.29 1.37 -18.30
CA LEU A 119 -11.68 1.57 -18.70
C LEU A 119 -12.35 0.22 -19.08
N GLN A 120 -11.64 -0.63 -19.81
CA GLN A 120 -12.13 -1.96 -20.18
C GLN A 120 -12.35 -2.82 -18.94
N SER A 121 -11.40 -2.85 -18.01
CA SER A 121 -11.52 -3.58 -16.74
C SER A 121 -12.70 -3.09 -15.90
N ALA A 122 -12.93 -1.79 -15.87
CA ALA A 122 -14.09 -1.21 -15.20
C ALA A 122 -15.40 -1.64 -15.89
N LEU A 123 -15.45 -1.60 -17.21
CA LEU A 123 -16.60 -2.04 -17.99
C LEU A 123 -16.93 -3.50 -17.75
N ASP A 124 -15.95 -4.37 -17.79
CA ASP A 124 -16.09 -5.80 -17.55
C ASP A 124 -16.67 -6.06 -16.14
N SER A 125 -16.18 -5.35 -15.13
CA SER A 125 -16.70 -5.43 -13.75
C SER A 125 -18.17 -5.01 -13.65
N PHE A 126 -18.57 -3.95 -14.36
CA PHE A 126 -19.96 -3.52 -14.39
C PHE A 126 -20.86 -4.49 -15.15
N GLN A 127 -20.37 -5.11 -16.22
CA GLN A 127 -21.10 -6.13 -16.96
C GLN A 127 -21.35 -7.39 -16.11
N GLU A 128 -20.35 -7.82 -15.32
CA GLU A 128 -20.52 -8.91 -14.37
C GLU A 128 -21.58 -8.60 -13.31
N LEU A 129 -21.55 -7.38 -12.75
CA LEU A 129 -22.57 -6.94 -11.80
C LEU A 129 -23.96 -6.90 -12.44
N GLN A 130 -24.07 -6.42 -13.68
CA GLN A 130 -25.33 -6.38 -14.41
C GLN A 130 -25.88 -7.80 -14.65
N ALA A 131 -25.03 -8.75 -14.99
CA ALA A 131 -25.42 -10.14 -15.16
C ALA A 131 -25.94 -10.76 -13.85
N GLN A 132 -25.31 -10.43 -12.71
CA GLN A 132 -25.75 -10.91 -11.39
C GLN A 132 -27.05 -10.28 -10.89
N LEU A 133 -27.35 -9.06 -11.31
CA LEU A 133 -28.58 -8.34 -10.93
C LEU A 133 -29.77 -8.64 -11.88
N GLY A 134 -29.51 -9.26 -13.01
CA GLY A 134 -30.52 -9.60 -14.02
C GLY A 134 -31.13 -11.00 -13.89
N GLU A 135 -30.67 -11.77 -12.87
CA GLU A 135 -31.28 -13.03 -12.42
C GLU A 135 -32.23 -12.75 -11.23
#